data_cab3843841ea6ad0b1774ec7e04e7688
#
_entry.id   cab3843841ea6ad0b1774ec7e04e7688
#
_cell.length_a   1.000
_cell.length_b   1.000
_cell.length_c   1.000
_cell.angle_alpha   90.00
_cell.angle_beta   90.00
_cell.angle_gamma   90.00
#
_symmetry.space_group_name_H-M   'P 1'
#
loop_
_entity.id
_entity.type
_entity.pdbx_description
1 polymer ?
#
loop_
_entity_poly.entity_id
_entity_poly.type
_entity_poly.pdbx_seq_one_letter_code
_entity_poly.pdbx_strand_id
1 'polypeptide(L)'
;MEQKNNHTYRAKALHCVVFMALLAALFVITVLNINIGSVPISVGEIIGILFNKQGDPTLVNIIWKIRLPRILMAALLGGALSLSGFLLQTFFANPIAGPFVLGISSGAKMVVALSMIYYIGAFGAVSSWTLIIAAFVGSLLSVGFILMMSHRLKGMATLLVAGIMIGYICSAITDFVVTFAEDSDIVNLHGWSLGSFSGMSWDNVTTAAILVGVTTLAVFLLSKPIGAYQLGEAYAQSMGVNIRVFRVALILLSSILSACVTAFSGPISFVGIAVPYLVKRLLNTSKPIVVIPAVFLGGAVFCMGCDLIARTAFAPTELNISTVTSVFGAPVVIGMMLRRNKER
;
A
#
# COMPACT_ATOMS: atom_id res chain seq x y z
N MET A 1 36.36 -14.91 -18.33
CA MET A 1 36.02 -14.68 -16.88
C MET A 1 35.89 -13.20 -16.53
N GLU A 2 36.74 -12.30 -17.02
CA GLU A 2 36.70 -10.84 -16.74
C GLU A 2 35.41 -10.13 -17.15
N GLN A 3 34.84 -10.42 -18.32
CA GLN A 3 33.60 -9.80 -18.77
C GLN A 3 32.39 -10.13 -17.84
N LYS A 4 32.33 -11.37 -17.33
CA LYS A 4 31.27 -11.81 -16.39
C LYS A 4 31.41 -11.13 -15.02
N ASN A 5 32.65 -10.91 -14.58
CA ASN A 5 32.94 -10.16 -13.36
C ASN A 5 32.52 -8.68 -13.50
N ASN A 6 32.88 -8.03 -14.62
CA ASN A 6 32.53 -6.63 -14.87
C ASN A 6 31.00 -6.41 -14.91
N HIS A 7 30.21 -7.31 -15.51
CA HIS A 7 28.74 -7.24 -15.49
C HIS A 7 28.16 -7.37 -14.07
N THR A 8 28.74 -8.26 -13.26
CA THR A 8 28.29 -8.46 -11.87
C THR A 8 28.61 -7.26 -10.98
N TYR A 9 29.79 -6.65 -11.16
CA TYR A 9 30.17 -5.44 -10.43
C TYR A 9 29.28 -4.24 -10.81
N ARG A 10 29.02 -4.04 -12.10
CA ARG A 10 28.13 -2.97 -12.59
C ARG A 10 26.70 -3.11 -12.04
N ALA A 11 26.16 -4.34 -12.02
CA ALA A 11 24.83 -4.59 -11.46
C ALA A 11 24.78 -4.30 -9.95
N LYS A 12 25.78 -4.73 -9.18
CA LYS A 12 25.87 -4.43 -7.73
C LYS A 12 26.01 -2.93 -7.48
N ALA A 13 26.84 -2.24 -8.25
CA ALA A 13 26.99 -0.79 -8.15
C ALA A 13 25.67 -0.05 -8.44
N LEU A 14 24.94 -0.46 -9.49
CA LEU A 14 23.61 0.10 -9.79
C LEU A 14 22.63 -0.11 -8.63
N HIS A 15 22.58 -1.33 -8.05
CA HIS A 15 21.71 -1.57 -6.89
C HIS A 15 22.06 -0.66 -5.72
N CYS A 16 23.35 -0.50 -5.41
CA CYS A 16 23.83 0.39 -4.35
C CYS A 16 23.40 1.85 -4.60
N VAL A 17 23.58 2.34 -5.83
CA VAL A 17 23.19 3.70 -6.21
C VAL A 17 21.68 3.89 -6.07
N VAL A 18 20.86 2.94 -6.52
CA VAL A 18 19.40 3.03 -6.41
C VAL A 18 18.95 3.01 -4.95
N PHE A 19 19.52 2.15 -4.10
CA PHE A 19 19.21 2.17 -2.66
C PHE A 19 19.62 3.49 -1.99
N MET A 20 20.80 4.01 -2.28
CA MET A 20 21.23 5.31 -1.77
C MET A 20 20.32 6.45 -2.24
N ALA A 21 19.89 6.42 -3.49
CA ALA A 21 18.95 7.40 -4.03
C ALA A 21 17.57 7.31 -3.34
N LEU A 22 17.04 6.10 -3.11
CA LEU A 22 15.78 5.90 -2.39
C LEU A 22 15.88 6.36 -0.93
N LEU A 23 16.98 6.07 -0.23
CA LEU A 23 17.21 6.52 1.14
C LEU A 23 17.38 8.03 1.21
N ALA A 24 18.11 8.63 0.28
CA ALA A 24 18.26 10.08 0.19
C ALA A 24 16.89 10.75 -0.11
N ALA A 25 16.11 10.21 -1.02
CA ALA A 25 14.76 10.69 -1.32
C ALA A 25 13.84 10.56 -0.09
N LEU A 26 13.89 9.43 0.62
CA LEU A 26 13.13 9.22 1.85
C LEU A 26 13.49 10.26 2.90
N PHE A 27 14.78 10.50 3.10
CA PHE A 27 15.26 11.53 4.04
C PHE A 27 14.78 12.92 3.65
N VAL A 28 15.00 13.33 2.40
CA VAL A 28 14.59 14.65 1.91
C VAL A 28 13.08 14.86 2.03
N ILE A 29 12.28 13.87 1.60
CA ILE A 29 10.82 13.94 1.71
C ILE A 29 10.37 13.97 3.17
N THR A 30 11.03 13.25 4.08
CA THR A 30 10.75 13.31 5.52
C THR A 30 10.98 14.71 6.05
N VAL A 31 12.14 15.32 5.75
CA VAL A 31 12.45 16.70 6.16
C VAL A 31 11.43 17.70 5.59
N LEU A 32 11.08 17.57 4.31
CA LEU A 32 10.07 18.42 3.69
C LEU A 32 8.69 18.25 4.35
N ASN A 33 8.29 17.02 4.66
CA ASN A 33 7.02 16.72 5.33
C ASN A 33 6.96 17.26 6.77
N ILE A 34 8.07 17.30 7.49
CA ILE A 34 8.14 17.89 8.83
C ILE A 34 8.09 19.42 8.73
N ASN A 35 8.77 20.02 7.75
CA ASN A 35 8.90 21.47 7.62
C ASN A 35 7.64 22.10 7.00
N ILE A 36 7.17 21.56 5.87
CA ILE A 36 6.07 22.14 5.11
C ILE A 36 4.73 21.67 5.69
N GLY A 37 3.86 22.63 6.03
CA GLY A 37 2.51 22.38 6.55
C GLY A 37 1.75 23.69 6.71
N SER A 38 0.49 23.62 7.15
CA SER A 38 -0.39 24.81 7.37
C SER A 38 0.17 25.81 8.39
N VAL A 39 0.99 25.35 9.34
CA VAL A 39 1.70 26.20 10.29
C VAL A 39 3.19 26.18 9.93
N PRO A 40 3.76 27.33 9.54
CA PRO A 40 5.20 27.42 9.26
C PRO A 40 5.99 27.28 10.56
N ILE A 41 6.99 26.40 10.57
CA ILE A 41 7.90 26.16 11.70
C ILE A 41 9.32 26.27 11.18
N SER A 42 10.17 27.05 11.83
CA SER A 42 11.55 27.20 11.39
C SER A 42 12.36 25.91 11.58
N VAL A 43 13.36 25.69 10.73
CA VAL A 43 14.19 24.47 10.79
C VAL A 43 14.91 24.37 12.16
N GLY A 44 15.32 25.50 12.74
CA GLY A 44 15.96 25.53 14.07
C GLY A 44 15.02 25.07 15.19
N GLU A 45 13.75 25.51 15.16
CA GLU A 45 12.71 25.06 16.09
C GLU A 45 12.41 23.56 15.92
N ILE A 46 12.34 23.08 14.68
CA ILE A 46 12.12 21.66 14.39
C ILE A 46 13.21 20.80 15.04
N ILE A 47 14.48 21.18 14.88
CA ILE A 47 15.61 20.46 15.49
C ILE A 47 15.51 20.49 17.02
N GLY A 48 15.24 21.67 17.63
CA GLY A 48 15.05 21.82 19.07
C GLY A 48 13.91 20.94 19.61
N ILE A 49 12.78 20.89 18.89
CA ILE A 49 11.60 20.11 19.27
C ILE A 49 11.86 18.60 19.13
N LEU A 50 12.53 18.16 18.05
CA LEU A 50 12.80 16.76 17.81
C LEU A 50 13.78 16.15 18.82
N PHE A 51 14.87 16.86 19.14
CA PHE A 51 15.93 16.33 19.99
C PHE A 51 15.73 16.66 21.49
N ASN A 52 15.23 17.84 21.81
CA ASN A 52 15.15 18.32 23.19
C ASN A 52 13.71 18.45 23.71
N LYS A 53 12.68 18.30 22.86
CA LYS A 53 11.27 18.62 23.16
C LYS A 53 11.09 20.04 23.72
N GLN A 54 12.00 20.97 23.40
CA GLN A 54 11.98 22.36 23.80
C GLN A 54 11.34 23.22 22.73
N GLY A 55 10.42 24.10 23.11
CA GLY A 55 9.72 25.03 22.23
C GLY A 55 8.31 25.34 22.72
N ASP A 56 7.56 26.08 21.92
CA ASP A 56 6.15 26.33 22.17
C ASP A 56 5.37 24.99 22.26
N PRO A 57 4.62 24.75 23.35
CA PRO A 57 3.82 23.54 23.54
C PRO A 57 2.91 23.22 22.35
N THR A 58 2.41 24.23 21.65
CA THR A 58 1.56 24.09 20.46
C THR A 58 2.38 23.49 19.31
N LEU A 59 3.58 23.99 19.05
CA LEU A 59 4.46 23.49 17.98
C LEU A 59 4.96 22.07 18.28
N VAL A 60 5.29 21.79 19.55
CA VAL A 60 5.65 20.44 20.00
C VAL A 60 4.51 19.46 19.73
N ASN A 61 3.26 19.82 20.07
CA ASN A 61 2.10 18.97 19.80
C ASN A 61 1.87 18.77 18.29
N ILE A 62 2.00 19.82 17.47
CA ILE A 62 1.87 19.71 16.00
C ILE A 62 2.89 18.72 15.44
N ILE A 63 4.15 18.82 15.82
CA ILE A 63 5.20 17.93 15.29
C ILE A 63 4.99 16.50 15.80
N TRP A 64 4.87 16.30 17.12
CA TRP A 64 4.85 14.98 17.73
C TRP A 64 3.52 14.25 17.60
N LYS A 65 2.38 14.96 17.64
CA LYS A 65 1.05 14.30 17.63
C LYS A 65 0.36 14.32 16.27
N ILE A 66 0.77 15.20 15.35
CA ILE A 66 0.12 15.33 14.04
C ILE A 66 1.08 14.95 12.92
N ARG A 67 2.24 15.66 12.79
CA ARG A 67 3.12 15.48 11.62
C ARG A 67 3.84 14.14 11.63
N LEU A 68 4.49 13.77 12.73
CA LEU A 68 5.28 12.53 12.80
C LEU A 68 4.43 11.27 12.61
N PRO A 69 3.28 11.07 13.28
CA PRO A 69 2.44 9.90 13.03
C PRO A 69 1.96 9.83 11.59
N ARG A 70 1.54 10.95 10.98
CA ARG A 70 1.12 11.02 9.58
C ARG A 70 2.23 10.59 8.62
N ILE A 71 3.44 11.11 8.79
CA ILE A 71 4.61 10.80 7.96
C ILE A 71 4.97 9.31 8.07
N LEU A 72 5.03 8.78 9.29
CA LEU A 72 5.35 7.37 9.53
C LEU A 72 4.28 6.45 8.94
N MET A 73 3.00 6.79 9.08
CA MET A 73 1.92 6.03 8.46
C MET A 73 1.98 6.07 6.94
N ALA A 74 2.24 7.23 6.33
CA ALA A 74 2.41 7.33 4.87
C ALA A 74 3.57 6.46 4.37
N ALA A 75 4.69 6.43 5.10
CA ALA A 75 5.83 5.58 4.77
C ALA A 75 5.52 4.08 4.92
N LEU A 76 4.97 3.67 6.07
CA LEU A 76 4.65 2.28 6.37
C LEU A 76 3.59 1.71 5.42
N LEU A 77 2.49 2.45 5.24
CA LEU A 77 1.37 1.99 4.42
C LEU A 77 1.70 2.06 2.92
N GLY A 78 2.48 3.06 2.49
CA GLY A 78 2.99 3.14 1.13
C GLY A 78 3.91 1.97 0.77
N GLY A 79 4.85 1.63 1.67
CA GLY A 79 5.70 0.46 1.55
C GLY A 79 4.91 -0.85 1.53
N ALA A 80 3.94 -1.00 2.45
CA ALA A 80 3.07 -2.16 2.54
C ALA A 80 2.25 -2.37 1.26
N LEU A 81 1.63 -1.31 0.73
CA LEU A 81 0.81 -1.40 -0.47
C LEU A 81 1.64 -1.76 -1.72
N SER A 82 2.83 -1.19 -1.84
CA SER A 82 3.76 -1.52 -2.92
C SER A 82 4.21 -2.97 -2.84
N LEU A 83 4.54 -3.45 -1.65
CA LEU A 83 4.97 -4.84 -1.44
C LEU A 83 3.82 -5.81 -1.70
N SER A 84 2.60 -5.49 -1.26
CA SER A 84 1.39 -6.24 -1.61
C SER A 84 1.20 -6.36 -3.12
N GLY A 85 1.35 -5.26 -3.84
CA GLY A 85 1.30 -5.25 -5.30
C GLY A 85 2.37 -6.11 -5.95
N PHE A 86 3.61 -6.07 -5.45
CA PHE A 86 4.69 -6.94 -5.92
C PHE A 86 4.35 -8.43 -5.79
N LEU A 87 3.76 -8.83 -4.66
CA LEU A 87 3.33 -10.22 -4.42
C LEU A 87 2.24 -10.64 -5.41
N LEU A 88 1.23 -9.80 -5.63
CA LEU A 88 0.15 -10.09 -6.57
C LEU A 88 0.61 -10.12 -8.02
N GLN A 89 1.50 -9.20 -8.42
CA GLN A 89 2.14 -9.24 -9.74
C GLN A 89 2.90 -10.55 -9.95
N THR A 90 3.58 -11.03 -8.91
CA THR A 90 4.28 -12.32 -8.96
C THR A 90 3.31 -13.48 -9.03
N PHE A 91 2.27 -13.48 -8.20
CA PHE A 91 1.25 -14.53 -8.15
C PHE A 91 0.51 -14.69 -9.48
N PHE A 92 0.03 -13.58 -10.05
CA PHE A 92 -0.72 -13.59 -11.31
C PHE A 92 0.19 -13.62 -12.55
N ALA A 93 1.51 -13.59 -12.39
CA ALA A 93 2.48 -13.38 -13.48
C ALA A 93 2.07 -12.19 -14.40
N ASN A 94 1.48 -11.16 -13.81
CA ASN A 94 0.91 -10.02 -14.51
C ASN A 94 1.31 -8.70 -13.83
N PRO A 95 2.02 -7.80 -14.52
CA PRO A 95 2.53 -6.56 -13.93
C PRO A 95 1.42 -5.54 -13.59
N ILE A 96 0.20 -5.70 -14.12
CA ILE A 96 -0.94 -4.84 -13.80
C ILE A 96 -1.82 -5.40 -12.67
N ALA A 97 -1.48 -6.54 -12.12
CA ALA A 97 -2.20 -7.07 -10.96
C ALA A 97 -1.90 -6.22 -9.73
N GLY A 98 -2.94 -5.88 -9.01
CA GLY A 98 -2.84 -5.09 -7.78
C GLY A 98 -3.94 -5.46 -6.77
N PRO A 99 -3.86 -4.95 -5.55
CA PRO A 99 -4.79 -5.31 -4.47
C PRO A 99 -6.28 -5.05 -4.79
N PHE A 100 -6.56 -4.03 -5.59
CA PHE A 100 -7.93 -3.72 -6.04
C PHE A 100 -8.60 -4.87 -6.78
N VAL A 101 -7.81 -5.63 -7.56
CA VAL A 101 -8.32 -6.72 -8.39
C VAL A 101 -8.90 -7.86 -7.57
N LEU A 102 -8.47 -8.01 -6.32
CA LEU A 102 -8.98 -9.04 -5.41
C LEU A 102 -10.23 -8.62 -4.62
N GLY A 103 -10.82 -7.47 -4.93
CA GLY A 103 -12.01 -6.97 -4.22
C GLY A 103 -11.76 -6.59 -2.76
N ILE A 104 -10.50 -6.51 -2.32
CA ILE A 104 -10.11 -6.24 -0.93
C ILE A 104 -10.69 -4.89 -0.47
N SER A 105 -10.52 -3.85 -1.27
CA SER A 105 -11.02 -2.52 -0.95
C SER A 105 -12.54 -2.43 -0.99
N SER A 106 -13.19 -3.15 -1.92
CA SER A 106 -14.67 -3.19 -2.00
C SER A 106 -15.27 -3.91 -0.80
N GLY A 107 -14.66 -5.02 -0.36
CA GLY A 107 -15.07 -5.72 0.85
C GLY A 107 -14.87 -4.89 2.11
N ALA A 108 -13.76 -4.17 2.21
CA ALA A 108 -13.54 -3.21 3.29
C ALA A 108 -14.63 -2.15 3.32
N LYS A 109 -14.90 -1.51 2.18
CA LYS A 109 -15.94 -0.47 2.05
C LYS A 109 -17.32 -0.99 2.41
N MET A 110 -17.66 -2.20 2.01
CA MET A 110 -18.93 -2.85 2.34
C MET A 110 -19.13 -2.99 3.85
N VAL A 111 -18.15 -3.53 4.58
CA VAL A 111 -18.29 -3.72 6.04
C VAL A 111 -18.20 -2.40 6.78
N VAL A 112 -17.42 -1.42 6.29
CA VAL A 112 -17.39 -0.06 6.83
C VAL A 112 -18.75 0.62 6.65
N ALA A 113 -19.37 0.54 5.48
CA ALA A 113 -20.70 1.08 5.21
C ALA A 113 -21.75 0.46 6.14
N LEU A 114 -21.75 -0.87 6.28
CA LEU A 114 -22.62 -1.56 7.22
C LEU A 114 -22.41 -1.07 8.66
N SER A 115 -21.15 -0.89 9.07
CA SER A 115 -20.80 -0.42 10.40
C SER A 115 -21.23 1.04 10.63
N MET A 116 -21.03 1.94 9.65
CA MET A 116 -21.44 3.33 9.75
C MET A 116 -22.97 3.45 9.89
N ILE A 117 -23.70 2.81 8.99
CA ILE A 117 -25.15 3.00 8.86
C ILE A 117 -25.91 2.30 9.99
N TYR A 118 -25.58 1.05 10.33
CA TYR A 118 -26.31 0.31 11.36
C TYR A 118 -25.79 0.56 12.78
N TYR A 119 -24.49 0.77 12.98
CA TYR A 119 -23.93 0.96 14.31
C TYR A 119 -24.15 2.38 14.83
N ILE A 120 -24.08 3.41 13.98
CA ILE A 120 -24.39 4.81 14.38
C ILE A 120 -25.85 4.93 14.78
N GLY A 121 -26.78 4.35 14.03
CA GLY A 121 -28.19 4.34 14.36
C GLY A 121 -28.51 3.70 15.72
N ALA A 122 -27.69 2.72 16.17
CA ALA A 122 -27.90 2.03 17.45
C ALA A 122 -27.14 2.64 18.63
N PHE A 123 -25.95 3.22 18.45
CA PHE A 123 -24.99 3.59 19.50
C PHE A 123 -24.46 5.03 19.43
N GLY A 124 -24.87 5.83 18.47
CA GLY A 124 -24.66 7.28 18.37
C GLY A 124 -23.31 7.75 17.84
N ALA A 125 -22.21 7.02 17.98
CA ALA A 125 -20.91 7.41 17.43
C ALA A 125 -20.01 6.19 17.14
N VAL A 126 -19.33 6.19 15.99
CA VAL A 126 -18.37 5.15 15.64
C VAL A 126 -16.95 5.61 15.95
N SER A 127 -16.22 4.81 16.73
CA SER A 127 -14.81 5.09 16.98
C SER A 127 -13.97 4.78 15.72
N SER A 128 -12.83 5.47 15.56
CA SER A 128 -11.88 5.18 14.48
C SER A 128 -11.44 3.71 14.49
N TRP A 129 -11.27 3.11 15.67
CA TRP A 129 -10.92 1.69 15.82
C TRP A 129 -12.00 0.75 15.29
N THR A 130 -13.28 1.08 15.48
CA THR A 130 -14.40 0.30 14.93
C THR A 130 -14.33 0.25 13.41
N LEU A 131 -14.07 1.40 12.76
CA LEU A 131 -13.92 1.47 11.31
C LEU A 131 -12.69 0.71 10.81
N ILE A 132 -11.56 0.79 11.52
CA ILE A 132 -10.35 0.04 11.19
C ILE A 132 -10.61 -1.47 11.24
N ILE A 133 -11.24 -1.97 12.31
CA ILE A 133 -11.59 -3.38 12.46
C ILE A 133 -12.60 -3.80 11.39
N ALA A 134 -13.63 -3.00 11.14
CA ALA A 134 -14.63 -3.26 10.10
C ALA A 134 -13.99 -3.39 8.72
N ALA A 135 -13.12 -2.46 8.34
CA ALA A 135 -12.41 -2.47 7.08
C ALA A 135 -11.47 -3.70 6.96
N PHE A 136 -10.77 -4.04 8.04
CA PHE A 136 -9.89 -5.20 8.07
C PHE A 136 -10.67 -6.50 7.90
N VAL A 137 -11.77 -6.66 8.63
CA VAL A 137 -12.68 -7.82 8.50
C VAL A 137 -13.26 -7.92 7.11
N GLY A 138 -13.77 -6.83 6.54
CA GLY A 138 -14.30 -6.80 5.18
C GLY A 138 -13.28 -7.17 4.11
N SER A 139 -12.06 -6.69 4.26
CA SER A 139 -10.92 -7.08 3.41
C SER A 139 -10.66 -8.59 3.49
N LEU A 140 -10.57 -9.15 4.70
CA LEU A 140 -10.31 -10.58 4.90
C LEU A 140 -11.45 -11.47 4.40
N LEU A 141 -12.71 -11.04 4.51
CA LEU A 141 -13.85 -11.76 3.94
C LEU A 141 -13.72 -11.91 2.42
N SER A 142 -13.40 -10.81 1.70
CA SER A 142 -13.16 -10.87 0.25
C SER A 142 -12.03 -11.84 -0.10
N VAL A 143 -10.94 -11.81 0.66
CA VAL A 143 -9.80 -12.71 0.47
C VAL A 143 -10.18 -14.17 0.76
N GLY A 144 -10.95 -14.41 1.80
CA GLY A 144 -11.47 -15.74 2.14
C GLY A 144 -12.26 -16.36 0.98
N PHE A 145 -13.13 -15.58 0.34
CA PHE A 145 -13.84 -16.00 -0.87
C PHE A 145 -12.88 -16.34 -2.01
N ILE A 146 -11.87 -15.52 -2.26
CA ILE A 146 -10.88 -15.79 -3.32
C ILE A 146 -10.09 -17.05 -3.03
N LEU A 147 -9.66 -17.25 -1.79
CA LEU A 147 -8.93 -18.46 -1.39
C LEU A 147 -9.81 -19.70 -1.56
N MET A 148 -11.07 -19.64 -1.19
CA MET A 148 -12.03 -20.73 -1.39
C MET A 148 -12.22 -21.03 -2.88
N MET A 149 -12.33 -20.00 -3.72
CA MET A 149 -12.44 -20.14 -5.17
C MET A 149 -11.14 -20.62 -5.83
N SER A 150 -9.98 -20.27 -5.29
CA SER A 150 -8.68 -20.63 -5.85
C SER A 150 -8.44 -22.15 -5.89
N HIS A 151 -9.10 -22.90 -5.00
CA HIS A 151 -9.06 -24.37 -5.01
C HIS A 151 -9.92 -24.99 -6.11
N ARG A 152 -10.94 -24.29 -6.58
CA ARG A 152 -11.91 -24.80 -7.57
C ARG A 152 -11.65 -24.29 -8.99
N LEU A 153 -11.11 -23.08 -9.11
CA LEU A 153 -10.86 -22.44 -10.40
C LEU A 153 -9.49 -22.83 -10.95
N LYS A 154 -9.46 -23.32 -12.18
CA LYS A 154 -8.24 -23.61 -12.93
C LYS A 154 -7.88 -22.40 -13.77
N GLY A 155 -6.72 -21.78 -13.47
CA GLY A 155 -6.18 -20.67 -14.26
C GLY A 155 -6.18 -19.31 -13.55
N MET A 156 -5.07 -18.59 -13.71
CA MET A 156 -4.85 -17.29 -13.06
C MET A 156 -5.79 -16.19 -13.58
N ALA A 157 -6.13 -16.21 -14.87
CA ALA A 157 -7.04 -15.25 -15.45
C ALA A 157 -8.47 -15.40 -14.88
N THR A 158 -8.95 -16.66 -14.72
CA THR A 158 -10.28 -16.94 -14.14
C THR A 158 -10.36 -16.50 -12.68
N LEU A 159 -9.27 -16.70 -11.91
CA LEU A 159 -9.23 -16.26 -10.52
C LEU A 159 -9.23 -14.72 -10.40
N LEU A 160 -8.55 -14.03 -11.32
CA LEU A 160 -8.56 -12.58 -11.41
C LEU A 160 -9.96 -12.04 -11.70
N VAL A 161 -10.68 -12.66 -12.66
CA VAL A 161 -12.09 -12.32 -12.96
C VAL A 161 -12.97 -12.57 -11.74
N ALA A 162 -12.80 -13.70 -11.04
CA ALA A 162 -13.54 -13.99 -9.81
C ALA A 162 -13.34 -12.90 -8.73
N GLY A 163 -12.12 -12.41 -8.56
CA GLY A 163 -11.83 -11.30 -7.65
C GLY A 163 -12.57 -10.00 -8.01
N ILE A 164 -12.60 -9.67 -9.30
CA ILE A 164 -13.35 -8.52 -9.81
C ILE A 164 -14.86 -8.70 -9.54
N MET A 165 -15.42 -9.89 -9.78
CA MET A 165 -16.84 -10.17 -9.53
C MET A 165 -17.19 -10.07 -8.04
N ILE A 166 -16.33 -10.54 -7.16
CA ILE A 166 -16.49 -10.34 -5.71
C ILE A 166 -16.51 -8.84 -5.36
N GLY A 167 -15.61 -8.06 -5.98
CA GLY A 167 -15.60 -6.61 -5.84
C GLY A 167 -16.94 -5.98 -6.26
N TYR A 168 -17.53 -6.40 -7.37
CA TYR A 168 -18.85 -5.92 -7.81
C TYR A 168 -19.98 -6.32 -6.86
N ILE A 169 -19.94 -7.55 -6.32
CA ILE A 169 -20.94 -7.99 -5.33
C ILE A 169 -20.85 -7.13 -4.07
N CYS A 170 -19.64 -6.90 -3.54
CA CYS A 170 -19.43 -6.03 -2.38
C CYS A 170 -19.91 -4.61 -2.66
N SER A 171 -19.64 -4.06 -3.85
CA SER A 171 -20.10 -2.73 -4.24
C SER A 171 -21.63 -2.67 -4.33
N ALA A 172 -22.27 -3.65 -4.94
CA ALA A 172 -23.74 -3.71 -5.03
C ALA A 172 -24.41 -3.77 -3.64
N ILE A 173 -23.82 -4.53 -2.69
CA ILE A 173 -24.29 -4.57 -1.29
C ILE A 173 -24.09 -3.18 -0.63
N THR A 174 -22.93 -2.55 -0.87
CA THR A 174 -22.68 -1.20 -0.37
C THR A 174 -23.71 -0.19 -0.88
N ASP A 175 -23.96 -0.19 -2.18
CA ASP A 175 -24.91 0.74 -2.82
C ASP A 175 -26.35 0.49 -2.32
N PHE A 176 -26.73 -0.78 -2.12
CA PHE A 176 -28.00 -1.13 -1.49
C PHE A 176 -28.14 -0.55 -0.08
N VAL A 177 -27.12 -0.71 0.75
CA VAL A 177 -27.11 -0.20 2.13
C VAL A 177 -27.15 1.33 2.14
N VAL A 178 -26.38 1.99 1.27
CA VAL A 178 -26.33 3.46 1.14
C VAL A 178 -27.69 4.04 0.73
N THR A 179 -28.53 3.31 0.02
CA THR A 179 -29.88 3.76 -0.37
C THR A 179 -30.77 4.08 0.84
N PHE A 180 -30.50 3.47 1.99
CA PHE A 180 -31.26 3.68 3.24
C PHE A 180 -30.48 4.49 4.29
N ALA A 181 -29.33 5.06 3.90
CA ALA A 181 -28.48 5.84 4.80
C ALA A 181 -28.90 7.30 4.89
N GLU A 182 -28.53 7.96 5.97
CA GLU A 182 -28.63 9.40 6.10
C GLU A 182 -27.55 10.11 5.26
N ASP A 183 -27.82 11.33 4.80
CA ASP A 183 -26.88 12.11 3.98
C ASP A 183 -25.51 12.28 4.64
N SER A 184 -25.48 12.44 5.98
CA SER A 184 -24.27 12.53 6.78
C SER A 184 -23.38 11.29 6.67
N ASP A 185 -23.99 10.10 6.66
CA ASP A 185 -23.28 8.82 6.58
C ASP A 185 -22.73 8.59 5.17
N ILE A 186 -23.49 9.02 4.16
CA ILE A 186 -23.04 8.97 2.76
C ILE A 186 -21.79 9.84 2.57
N VAL A 187 -21.80 11.07 3.09
CA VAL A 187 -20.66 11.99 3.03
C VAL A 187 -19.45 11.40 3.76
N ASN A 188 -19.64 10.86 4.97
CA ASN A 188 -18.58 10.24 5.77
C ASN A 188 -17.98 9.01 5.07
N LEU A 189 -18.83 8.13 4.53
CA LEU A 189 -18.40 6.95 3.78
C LEU A 189 -17.65 7.33 2.49
N HIS A 190 -18.13 8.37 1.80
CA HIS A 190 -17.46 8.89 0.61
C HIS A 190 -16.07 9.43 0.97
N GLY A 191 -15.98 10.28 2.00
CA GLY A 191 -14.71 10.81 2.49
C GLY A 191 -13.72 9.71 2.89
N TRP A 192 -14.18 8.71 3.64
CA TRP A 192 -13.36 7.54 3.98
C TRP A 192 -12.87 6.78 2.74
N SER A 193 -13.74 6.60 1.74
CA SER A 193 -13.41 5.83 0.52
C SER A 193 -12.40 6.52 -0.41
N LEU A 194 -12.14 7.80 -0.21
CA LEU A 194 -11.12 8.55 -0.96
C LEU A 194 -9.71 8.44 -0.37
N GLY A 195 -9.62 7.92 0.85
CA GLY A 195 -8.37 7.70 1.57
C GLY A 195 -7.70 8.96 2.12
N SER A 196 -7.11 8.85 3.30
CA SER A 196 -6.40 9.94 3.96
C SER A 196 -5.39 9.41 4.98
N PHE A 197 -4.28 10.13 5.15
CA PHE A 197 -3.35 9.95 6.28
C PHE A 197 -3.59 10.96 7.41
N SER A 198 -4.64 11.78 7.32
CA SER A 198 -5.01 12.72 8.37
C SER A 198 -5.58 11.98 9.60
N GLY A 199 -5.39 12.54 10.80
CA GLY A 199 -5.92 11.98 12.04
C GLY A 199 -5.20 10.71 12.55
N MET A 200 -4.03 10.37 12.01
CA MET A 200 -3.23 9.23 12.50
C MET A 200 -2.63 9.50 13.88
N SER A 201 -2.69 8.51 14.76
CA SER A 201 -2.13 8.52 16.11
C SER A 201 -0.91 7.61 16.24
N TRP A 202 -0.16 7.73 17.33
CA TRP A 202 0.95 6.83 17.66
C TRP A 202 0.50 5.38 17.87
N ASP A 203 -0.72 5.15 18.37
CA ASP A 203 -1.28 3.80 18.51
C ASP A 203 -1.49 3.17 17.14
N ASN A 204 -1.98 3.95 16.17
CA ASN A 204 -2.11 3.51 14.78
C ASN A 204 -0.74 3.18 14.19
N VAL A 205 0.26 4.04 14.40
CA VAL A 205 1.64 3.81 13.94
C VAL A 205 2.22 2.52 14.52
N THR A 206 2.07 2.32 15.83
CA THR A 206 2.60 1.13 16.51
C THR A 206 1.95 -0.14 15.99
N THR A 207 0.61 -0.15 15.89
CA THR A 207 -0.14 -1.31 15.38
C THR A 207 0.20 -1.61 13.92
N ALA A 208 0.24 -0.58 13.07
CA ALA A 208 0.62 -0.75 11.67
C ALA A 208 2.07 -1.20 11.52
N ALA A 209 3.00 -0.64 12.31
CA ALA A 209 4.41 -1.00 12.25
C ALA A 209 4.65 -2.47 12.64
N ILE A 210 3.97 -2.98 13.66
CA ILE A 210 4.05 -4.39 14.05
C ILE A 210 3.49 -5.27 12.92
N LEU A 211 2.28 -4.99 12.43
CA LEU A 211 1.63 -5.82 11.42
C LEU A 211 2.40 -5.81 10.09
N VAL A 212 2.78 -4.62 9.62
CA VAL A 212 3.54 -4.45 8.38
C VAL A 212 4.95 -5.02 8.52
N GLY A 213 5.61 -4.79 9.66
CA GLY A 213 6.97 -5.29 9.93
C GLY A 213 7.04 -6.81 9.93
N VAL A 214 6.16 -7.48 10.68
CA VAL A 214 6.07 -8.94 10.73
C VAL A 214 5.75 -9.52 9.36
N THR A 215 4.77 -8.94 8.65
CA THR A 215 4.37 -9.42 7.32
C THR A 215 5.49 -9.20 6.29
N THR A 216 6.16 -8.05 6.31
CA THR A 216 7.29 -7.76 5.42
C THR A 216 8.47 -8.70 5.67
N LEU A 217 8.76 -9.03 6.94
CA LEU A 217 9.76 -10.03 7.29
C LEU A 217 9.41 -11.41 6.73
N ALA A 218 8.14 -11.82 6.88
CA ALA A 218 7.66 -13.09 6.31
C ALA A 218 7.81 -13.11 4.77
N VAL A 219 7.47 -12.01 4.09
CA VAL A 219 7.69 -11.86 2.64
C VAL A 219 9.17 -11.95 2.28
N PHE A 220 10.04 -11.31 3.05
CA PHE A 220 11.48 -11.35 2.81
C PHE A 220 12.07 -12.77 2.96
N LEU A 221 11.60 -13.54 3.93
CA LEU A 221 11.98 -14.95 4.10
C LEU A 221 11.54 -15.83 2.91
N LEU A 222 10.47 -15.47 2.22
CA LEU A 222 9.99 -16.12 1.00
C LEU A 222 10.74 -15.68 -0.28
N SER A 223 11.77 -14.84 -0.18
CA SER A 223 12.49 -14.31 -1.36
C SER A 223 13.04 -15.41 -2.29
N LYS A 224 13.52 -16.53 -1.75
CA LYS A 224 14.01 -17.67 -2.55
C LYS A 224 12.88 -18.40 -3.28
N PRO A 225 11.81 -18.85 -2.60
CA PRO A 225 10.61 -19.42 -3.26
C PRO A 225 10.00 -18.50 -4.31
N ILE A 226 9.91 -17.18 -4.03
CA ILE A 226 9.40 -16.17 -4.99
C ILE A 226 10.29 -16.16 -6.23
N GLY A 227 11.62 -16.19 -6.09
CA GLY A 227 12.55 -16.22 -7.20
C GLY A 227 12.41 -17.48 -8.07
N ALA A 228 12.22 -18.64 -7.44
CA ALA A 228 11.97 -19.89 -8.16
C ALA A 228 10.62 -19.85 -8.91
N TYR A 229 9.57 -19.32 -8.28
CA TYR A 229 8.25 -19.22 -8.88
C TYR A 229 8.20 -18.29 -10.09
N GLN A 230 9.00 -17.22 -10.10
CA GLN A 230 9.12 -16.31 -11.24
C GLN A 230 9.73 -16.96 -12.49
N LEU A 231 10.47 -18.06 -12.33
CA LEU A 231 11.04 -18.87 -13.43
C LEU A 231 10.04 -19.92 -13.95
N GLY A 232 8.88 -20.04 -13.31
CA GLY A 232 7.81 -20.96 -13.67
C GLY A 232 7.47 -21.95 -12.56
N GLU A 233 6.20 -22.37 -12.51
CA GLU A 233 5.70 -23.27 -11.45
C GLU A 233 6.37 -24.63 -11.46
N ALA A 234 6.57 -25.21 -12.64
CA ALA A 234 7.24 -26.50 -12.78
C ALA A 234 8.70 -26.44 -12.25
N TYR A 235 9.39 -25.34 -12.53
CA TYR A 235 10.73 -25.10 -12.00
C TYR A 235 10.71 -24.95 -10.46
N ALA A 236 9.80 -24.17 -9.92
CA ALA A 236 9.68 -24.01 -8.48
C ALA A 236 9.36 -25.34 -7.78
N GLN A 237 8.50 -26.16 -8.37
CA GLN A 237 8.16 -27.49 -7.86
C GLN A 237 9.37 -28.43 -7.87
N SER A 238 10.18 -28.43 -8.93
CA SER A 238 11.42 -29.23 -8.99
C SER A 238 12.47 -28.80 -7.96
N MET A 239 12.42 -27.53 -7.53
CA MET A 239 13.24 -26.99 -6.44
C MET A 239 12.68 -27.27 -5.03
N GLY A 240 11.60 -28.07 -4.91
CA GLY A 240 11.00 -28.45 -3.64
C GLY A 240 9.97 -27.46 -3.08
N VAL A 241 9.54 -26.46 -3.85
CA VAL A 241 8.50 -25.51 -3.41
C VAL A 241 7.14 -26.17 -3.52
N ASN A 242 6.41 -26.27 -2.41
CA ASN A 242 5.00 -26.66 -2.42
C ASN A 242 4.14 -25.53 -3.00
N ILE A 243 3.78 -25.65 -4.27
CA ILE A 243 3.07 -24.60 -5.03
C ILE A 243 1.73 -24.22 -4.39
N ARG A 244 0.98 -25.19 -3.82
CA ARG A 244 -0.32 -24.89 -3.17
C ARG A 244 -0.13 -23.98 -1.95
N VAL A 245 0.75 -24.39 -1.04
CA VAL A 245 1.04 -23.61 0.18
C VAL A 245 1.62 -22.25 -0.17
N PHE A 246 2.53 -22.22 -1.16
CA PHE A 246 3.18 -20.99 -1.59
C PHE A 246 2.19 -19.98 -2.20
N ARG A 247 1.24 -20.43 -3.05
CA ARG A 247 0.18 -19.58 -3.61
C ARG A 247 -0.72 -18.99 -2.51
N VAL A 248 -1.13 -19.81 -1.56
CA VAL A 248 -1.92 -19.35 -0.41
C VAL A 248 -1.14 -18.32 0.41
N ALA A 249 0.14 -18.58 0.67
CA ALA A 249 1.00 -17.63 1.39
C ALA A 249 1.13 -16.28 0.67
N LEU A 250 1.34 -16.27 -0.67
CA LEU A 250 1.40 -15.03 -1.45
C LEU A 250 0.12 -14.21 -1.34
N ILE A 251 -1.05 -14.86 -1.50
CA ILE A 251 -2.35 -14.19 -1.39
C ILE A 251 -2.55 -13.66 0.02
N LEU A 252 -2.33 -14.47 1.06
CA LEU A 252 -2.54 -14.06 2.45
C LEU A 252 -1.64 -12.90 2.85
N LEU A 253 -0.33 -12.98 2.58
CA LEU A 253 0.62 -11.92 2.95
C LEU A 253 0.32 -10.62 2.20
N SER A 254 0.02 -10.70 0.90
CA SER A 254 -0.42 -9.56 0.12
C SER A 254 -1.71 -8.94 0.68
N SER A 255 -2.66 -9.78 1.06
CA SER A 255 -3.97 -9.35 1.55
C SER A 255 -3.88 -8.71 2.93
N ILE A 256 -3.05 -9.25 3.83
CA ILE A 256 -2.80 -8.65 5.15
C ILE A 256 -2.21 -7.23 4.99
N LEU A 257 -1.21 -7.07 4.10
CA LEU A 257 -0.63 -5.76 3.81
C LEU A 257 -1.66 -4.78 3.25
N SER A 258 -2.45 -5.21 2.26
CA SER A 258 -3.50 -4.36 1.67
C SER A 258 -4.64 -4.06 2.63
N ALA A 259 -5.07 -5.03 3.43
CA ALA A 259 -6.11 -4.85 4.44
C ALA A 259 -5.67 -3.85 5.51
N CYS A 260 -4.40 -3.94 5.95
CA CYS A 260 -3.81 -2.96 6.86
C CYS A 260 -3.87 -1.54 6.26
N VAL A 261 -3.43 -1.37 5.01
CA VAL A 261 -3.49 -0.07 4.33
C VAL A 261 -4.93 0.44 4.28
N THR A 262 -5.86 -0.36 3.76
CA THR A 262 -7.26 0.05 3.60
C THR A 262 -7.94 0.34 4.93
N ALA A 263 -7.60 -0.42 5.99
CA ALA A 263 -8.16 -0.24 7.32
C ALA A 263 -7.76 1.11 7.95
N PHE A 264 -6.48 1.47 7.86
CA PHE A 264 -5.99 2.70 8.48
C PHE A 264 -6.22 3.95 7.62
N SER A 265 -5.91 3.89 6.34
CA SER A 265 -5.94 5.08 5.46
C SER A 265 -7.12 5.12 4.49
N GLY A 266 -7.98 4.10 4.47
CA GLY A 266 -8.91 3.90 3.37
C GLY A 266 -8.21 3.39 2.10
N PRO A 267 -8.96 3.17 1.02
CA PRO A 267 -8.40 2.68 -0.25
C PRO A 267 -7.43 3.68 -0.88
N ILE A 268 -6.23 3.23 -1.27
CA ILE A 268 -5.24 4.03 -2.01
C ILE A 268 -4.97 3.39 -3.36
N SER A 269 -5.12 4.15 -4.44
CA SER A 269 -5.03 3.66 -5.82
C SER A 269 -3.59 3.66 -6.37
N PHE A 270 -3.32 2.80 -7.34
CA PHE A 270 -2.14 2.74 -8.22
C PHE A 270 -0.79 2.44 -7.57
N VAL A 271 -0.55 2.70 -6.30
CA VAL A 271 0.75 2.51 -5.63
C VAL A 271 1.25 1.07 -5.78
N GLY A 272 0.39 0.08 -5.53
CA GLY A 272 0.72 -1.35 -5.66
C GLY A 272 0.99 -1.81 -7.10
N ILE A 273 0.63 -1.03 -8.11
CA ILE A 273 0.91 -1.36 -9.52
C ILE A 273 2.12 -0.59 -10.02
N ALA A 274 2.13 0.72 -9.83
CA ALA A 274 3.13 1.62 -10.40
C ALA A 274 4.52 1.47 -9.76
N VAL A 275 4.57 1.42 -8.42
CA VAL A 275 5.85 1.43 -7.70
C VAL A 275 6.69 0.15 -7.94
N PRO A 276 6.13 -1.08 -7.86
CA PRO A 276 6.93 -2.28 -8.13
C PRO A 276 7.49 -2.30 -9.55
N TYR A 277 6.76 -1.77 -10.53
CA TYR A 277 7.22 -1.64 -11.91
C TYR A 277 8.39 -0.66 -12.01
N LEU A 278 8.25 0.56 -11.45
CA LEU A 278 9.30 1.57 -11.47
C LEU A 278 10.57 1.08 -10.80
N VAL A 279 10.45 0.48 -9.63
CA VAL A 279 11.60 -0.02 -8.86
C VAL A 279 12.32 -1.15 -9.58
N LYS A 280 11.59 -2.14 -10.12
CA LYS A 280 12.22 -3.20 -10.94
C LYS A 280 12.98 -2.64 -12.12
N ARG A 281 12.43 -1.61 -12.76
CA ARG A 281 13.06 -0.95 -13.90
C ARG A 281 14.32 -0.17 -13.49
N LEU A 282 14.28 0.57 -12.38
CA LEU A 282 15.45 1.30 -11.85
C LEU A 282 16.58 0.35 -11.46
N LEU A 283 16.24 -0.78 -10.83
CA LEU A 283 17.20 -1.79 -10.42
C LEU A 283 17.70 -2.68 -11.56
N ASN A 284 17.00 -2.66 -12.69
CA ASN A 284 17.25 -3.58 -13.82
C ASN A 284 17.38 -5.06 -13.37
N THR A 285 16.57 -5.46 -12.39
CA THR A 285 16.55 -6.83 -11.85
C THR A 285 15.18 -7.22 -11.34
N SER A 286 14.88 -8.53 -11.42
CA SER A 286 13.68 -9.13 -10.82
C SER A 286 14.00 -9.96 -9.57
N LYS A 287 15.27 -10.00 -9.11
CA LYS A 287 15.69 -10.81 -7.95
C LYS A 287 14.95 -10.36 -6.68
N PRO A 288 14.10 -11.20 -6.05
CA PRO A 288 13.24 -10.80 -4.96
C PRO A 288 13.99 -10.25 -3.74
N ILE A 289 15.15 -10.81 -3.42
CA ILE A 289 15.98 -10.37 -2.29
C ILE A 289 16.41 -8.90 -2.40
N VAL A 290 16.52 -8.35 -3.61
CA VAL A 290 16.87 -6.95 -3.88
C VAL A 290 15.58 -6.13 -4.08
N VAL A 291 14.61 -6.70 -4.79
CA VAL A 291 13.38 -6.00 -5.17
C VAL A 291 12.46 -5.76 -3.95
N ILE A 292 12.33 -6.72 -3.03
CA ILE A 292 11.44 -6.60 -1.86
C ILE A 292 11.75 -5.34 -1.03
N PRO A 293 12.97 -5.14 -0.51
CA PRO A 293 13.28 -3.95 0.28
C PRO A 293 13.21 -2.66 -0.55
N ALA A 294 13.61 -2.70 -1.82
CA ALA A 294 13.55 -1.53 -2.68
C ALA A 294 12.12 -1.11 -3.03
N VAL A 295 11.20 -2.07 -3.24
CA VAL A 295 9.77 -1.79 -3.47
C VAL A 295 9.14 -1.20 -2.23
N PHE A 296 9.48 -1.69 -1.05
CA PHE A 296 8.99 -1.11 0.21
C PHE A 296 9.45 0.35 0.36
N LEU A 297 10.74 0.62 0.19
CA LEU A 297 11.29 1.99 0.23
C LEU A 297 10.68 2.89 -0.86
N GLY A 298 10.58 2.39 -2.08
CA GLY A 298 9.96 3.12 -3.19
C GLY A 298 8.51 3.49 -2.91
N GLY A 299 7.74 2.58 -2.30
CA GLY A 299 6.37 2.85 -1.88
C GLY A 299 6.27 3.89 -0.77
N ALA A 300 7.18 3.84 0.21
CA ALA A 300 7.27 4.84 1.26
C ALA A 300 7.54 6.23 0.67
N VAL A 301 8.57 6.36 -0.18
CA VAL A 301 8.92 7.61 -0.86
C VAL A 301 7.75 8.15 -1.70
N PHE A 302 7.11 7.28 -2.48
CA PHE A 302 6.01 7.67 -3.36
C PHE A 302 4.80 8.17 -2.56
N CYS A 303 4.35 7.43 -1.53
CA CYS A 303 3.20 7.84 -0.72
C CYS A 303 3.46 9.10 0.10
N MET A 304 4.64 9.22 0.71
CA MET A 304 5.02 10.44 1.44
C MET A 304 5.09 11.66 0.51
N GLY A 305 5.58 11.48 -0.71
CA GLY A 305 5.61 12.55 -1.73
C GLY A 305 4.19 12.94 -2.16
N CYS A 306 3.32 11.97 -2.41
CA CYS A 306 1.92 12.23 -2.74
C CYS A 306 1.16 12.88 -1.57
N ASP A 307 1.42 12.48 -0.32
CA ASP A 307 0.80 13.11 0.86
C ASP A 307 1.25 14.55 1.03
N LEU A 308 2.53 14.84 0.80
CA LEU A 308 3.04 16.20 0.81
C LEU A 308 2.31 17.09 -0.21
N ILE A 309 2.15 16.60 -1.44
CA ILE A 309 1.41 17.32 -2.49
C ILE A 309 -0.06 17.46 -2.12
N ALA A 310 -0.69 16.40 -1.59
CA ALA A 310 -2.11 16.39 -1.24
C ALA A 310 -2.48 17.51 -0.24
N ARG A 311 -1.61 17.78 0.73
CA ARG A 311 -1.85 18.79 1.77
C ARG A 311 -1.31 20.18 1.47
N THR A 312 -0.49 20.34 0.42
CA THR A 312 0.16 21.63 0.14
C THR A 312 -0.30 22.29 -1.14
N ALA A 313 -0.70 21.51 -2.16
CA ALA A 313 -0.99 22.03 -3.49
C ALA A 313 -2.17 23.00 -3.52
N PHE A 314 -3.17 22.80 -2.67
CA PHE A 314 -4.38 23.63 -2.62
C PHE A 314 -4.71 24.10 -1.19
N ALA A 315 -3.68 24.27 -0.35
CA ALA A 315 -3.88 24.71 1.04
C ALA A 315 -4.75 25.98 1.11
N PRO A 316 -5.70 26.09 2.03
CA PRO A 316 -5.91 25.23 3.21
C PRO A 316 -6.71 23.93 2.93
N THR A 317 -7.23 23.71 1.71
CA THR A 317 -7.99 22.50 1.37
C THR A 317 -7.03 21.36 1.09
N GLU A 318 -7.18 20.24 1.81
CA GLU A 318 -6.39 19.02 1.56
C GLU A 318 -7.04 18.18 0.45
N LEU A 319 -6.24 17.72 -0.50
CA LEU A 319 -6.67 16.73 -1.48
C LEU A 319 -6.65 15.33 -0.86
N ASN A 320 -7.52 14.46 -1.35
CA ASN A 320 -7.50 13.05 -0.99
C ASN A 320 -6.28 12.34 -1.58
N ILE A 321 -5.66 11.45 -0.81
CA ILE A 321 -4.43 10.77 -1.23
C ILE A 321 -4.63 9.94 -2.50
N SER A 322 -5.77 9.26 -2.66
CA SER A 322 -6.08 8.47 -3.87
C SER A 322 -6.16 9.32 -5.14
N THR A 323 -6.60 10.57 -5.05
CA THR A 323 -6.60 11.49 -6.18
C THR A 323 -5.17 11.76 -6.66
N VAL A 324 -4.28 12.12 -5.73
CA VAL A 324 -2.89 12.43 -6.06
C VAL A 324 -2.15 11.20 -6.57
N THR A 325 -2.30 10.05 -5.88
CA THR A 325 -1.66 8.79 -6.34
C THR A 325 -2.20 8.32 -7.68
N SER A 326 -3.45 8.63 -8.04
CA SER A 326 -4.02 8.33 -9.35
C SER A 326 -3.42 9.19 -10.45
N VAL A 327 -3.27 10.50 -10.21
CA VAL A 327 -2.67 11.43 -11.19
C VAL A 327 -1.24 11.04 -11.54
N PHE A 328 -0.44 10.62 -10.56
CA PHE A 328 0.94 10.19 -10.80
C PHE A 328 1.07 8.72 -11.20
N GLY A 329 0.22 7.85 -10.66
CA GLY A 329 0.32 6.41 -10.88
C GLY A 329 -0.26 5.95 -12.22
N ALA A 330 -1.38 6.52 -12.66
CA ALA A 330 -2.02 6.11 -13.92
C ALA A 330 -1.13 6.33 -15.15
N PRO A 331 -0.42 7.47 -15.32
CA PRO A 331 0.51 7.64 -16.44
C PRO A 331 1.66 6.63 -16.45
N VAL A 332 2.14 6.22 -15.28
CA VAL A 332 3.17 5.18 -15.15
C VAL A 332 2.65 3.85 -15.67
N VAL A 333 1.41 3.48 -15.30
CA VAL A 333 0.78 2.23 -15.76
C VAL A 333 0.51 2.26 -17.26
N ILE A 334 0.03 3.39 -17.81
CA ILE A 334 -0.17 3.56 -19.26
C ILE A 334 1.17 3.44 -19.98
N GLY A 335 2.22 4.12 -19.51
CA GLY A 335 3.56 4.01 -20.08
C GLY A 335 4.14 2.60 -20.06
N MET A 336 3.84 1.83 -19.00
CA MET A 336 4.19 0.41 -18.90
C MET A 336 3.49 -0.42 -19.99
N MET A 337 2.20 -0.21 -20.19
CA MET A 337 1.41 -0.95 -21.20
C MET A 337 1.87 -0.66 -22.62
N LEU A 338 2.14 0.61 -22.95
CA LEU A 338 2.62 1.02 -24.28
C LEU A 338 3.98 0.40 -24.64
N ARG A 339 4.88 0.27 -23.66
CA ARG A 339 6.20 -0.36 -23.89
C ARG A 339 6.10 -1.86 -24.10
N ARG A 340 5.26 -2.54 -23.36
CA ARG A 340 5.05 -3.99 -23.50
C ARG A 340 4.53 -4.36 -24.89
N ASN A 341 3.75 -3.48 -25.52
CA ASN A 341 3.30 -3.67 -26.90
C ASN A 341 4.40 -3.49 -27.95
N LYS A 342 5.47 -2.74 -27.64
CA LYS A 342 6.61 -2.55 -28.57
C LYS A 342 7.64 -3.68 -28.49
N GLU A 343 7.64 -4.47 -27.39
CA GLU A 343 8.57 -5.60 -27.18
C GLU A 343 7.97 -6.96 -27.62
N ARG A 344 6.71 -6.98 -28.03
CA ARG A 344 6.03 -8.11 -28.67
C ARG A 344 6.02 -7.95 -30.20
#